data_441a0dc01fb01f97de7bd2d7abf8b3ea
#
_entry.id   441a0dc01fb01f97de7bd2d7abf8b3ea
#
_cell.length_a   1.000
_cell.length_b   1.000
_cell.length_c   1.000
_cell.angle_alpha   90.00
_cell.angle_beta   90.00
_cell.angle_gamma   90.00
#
_symmetry.space_group_name_H-M   'P 1'
#
loop_
_entity.id
_entity.type
_entity.pdbx_description
1 polymer ?
#
loop_
_entity_poly.entity_id
_entity_poly.type
_entity_poly.pdbx_seq_one_letter_code
_entity_poly.pdbx_strand_id
1 'polypeptide(L)'
;MNYITSPHHAELNAAEKMRSWSFTDAVATTGGADGGIDVRSSRALAQVKWKGAVAGRPELQQLYGAAAGGPQQLFFFSASGYSDQAIQYADQVGIMLMTYDPLGSVEGVNTTARRFLATAGEVPASVETPTDWGLVSILTAALIIVLSATILLWWP
;
A
#
# COMPACT_ATOMS: atom_id res chain seq x y z
N MET A 1 -15.21 17.49 -1.12
CA MET A 1 -13.74 17.54 -1.14
C MET A 1 -13.28 18.00 0.22
N ASN A 2 -12.55 17.16 0.97
CA ASN A 2 -12.06 17.55 2.28
C ASN A 2 -10.61 17.99 2.16
N TYR A 3 -10.37 19.28 2.43
CA TYR A 3 -9.01 19.82 2.50
C TYR A 3 -8.27 19.27 3.73
N ILE A 4 -6.99 19.00 3.59
CA ILE A 4 -6.11 18.69 4.72
C ILE A 4 -5.89 19.99 5.51
N THR A 5 -6.48 20.09 6.69
CA THR A 5 -6.50 21.30 7.52
C THR A 5 -5.81 21.12 8.88
N SER A 6 -5.38 19.88 9.20
CA SER A 6 -4.72 19.57 10.47
C SER A 6 -3.68 18.44 10.29
N PRO A 7 -2.76 18.27 11.25
CA PRO A 7 -1.83 17.13 11.26
C PRO A 7 -2.57 15.79 11.16
N HIS A 8 -3.61 15.62 11.96
CA HIS A 8 -4.40 14.39 11.97
C HIS A 8 -5.10 14.11 10.63
N HIS A 9 -5.59 15.14 9.92
CA HIS A 9 -6.11 14.96 8.56
C HIS A 9 -5.04 14.49 7.59
N ALA A 10 -3.79 14.97 7.73
CA ALA A 10 -2.68 14.51 6.91
C ALA A 10 -2.34 13.04 7.17
N GLU A 11 -2.33 12.62 8.43
CA GLU A 11 -2.13 11.23 8.85
C GLU A 11 -3.21 10.30 8.31
N LEU A 12 -4.49 10.71 8.41
CA LEU A 12 -5.63 9.96 7.85
C LEU A 12 -5.53 9.83 6.32
N ASN A 13 -5.13 10.91 5.62
CA ASN A 13 -4.90 10.89 4.18
C ASN A 13 -3.77 9.93 3.82
N ALA A 14 -2.65 9.96 4.54
CA ALA A 14 -1.53 9.05 4.32
C ALA A 14 -1.96 7.58 4.53
N ALA A 15 -2.72 7.29 5.58
CA ALA A 15 -3.25 5.95 5.83
C ALA A 15 -4.19 5.49 4.69
N GLU A 16 -5.05 6.37 4.18
CA GLU A 16 -5.93 6.08 3.04
C GLU A 16 -5.14 5.78 1.77
N LYS A 17 -4.11 6.59 1.46
CA LYS A 17 -3.22 6.33 0.33
C LYS A 17 -2.49 5.00 0.47
N MET A 18 -1.95 4.69 1.64
CA MET A 18 -1.31 3.41 1.89
C MET A 18 -2.28 2.24 1.72
N ARG A 19 -3.53 2.36 2.16
CA ARG A 19 -4.56 1.33 1.89
C ARG A 19 -4.82 1.14 0.39
N SER A 20 -4.86 2.22 -0.39
CA SER A 20 -5.01 2.13 -1.86
C SER A 20 -3.81 1.48 -2.54
N TRP A 21 -2.64 1.45 -1.91
CA TRP A 21 -1.42 0.76 -2.35
C TRP A 21 -1.27 -0.66 -1.77
N SER A 22 -2.37 -1.28 -1.40
CA SER A 22 -2.43 -2.67 -0.87
C SER A 22 -1.87 -2.87 0.54
N PHE A 23 -1.68 -1.81 1.34
CA PHE A 23 -1.49 -1.91 2.79
C PHE A 23 -2.85 -1.79 3.49
N THR A 24 -3.72 -2.77 3.27
CA THR A 24 -5.14 -2.72 3.64
C THR A 24 -5.41 -2.52 5.14
N ASP A 25 -4.44 -2.86 5.97
CA ASP A 25 -4.43 -2.71 7.43
C ASP A 25 -3.79 -1.40 7.92
N ALA A 26 -3.47 -0.45 7.01
CA ALA A 26 -2.86 0.82 7.39
C ALA A 26 -3.83 1.69 8.20
N VAL A 27 -3.39 2.11 9.38
CA VAL A 27 -4.14 2.97 10.30
C VAL A 27 -3.27 4.13 10.78
N ALA A 28 -3.87 5.32 10.92
CA ALA A 28 -3.23 6.44 11.59
C ALA A 28 -3.14 6.15 13.10
N THR A 29 -1.99 6.45 13.69
CA THR A 29 -1.78 6.30 15.14
C THR A 29 -2.35 7.50 15.88
N THR A 30 -2.74 7.32 17.14
CA THR A 30 -3.30 8.41 17.96
C THR A 30 -2.23 9.22 18.69
N GLY A 31 -1.02 9.36 18.08
CA GLY A 31 0.08 10.09 18.67
C GLY A 31 0.60 9.48 19.98
N GLY A 32 1.82 9.03 19.98
CA GLY A 32 2.43 8.41 21.15
C GLY A 32 3.95 8.55 21.12
N ALA A 33 4.62 8.00 22.13
CA ALA A 33 6.08 7.95 22.26
C ALA A 33 6.75 7.00 21.24
N ASP A 34 6.15 6.80 20.08
CA ASP A 34 6.45 5.75 19.10
C ASP A 34 7.55 6.14 18.10
N GLY A 35 8.42 7.09 18.45
CA GLY A 35 9.53 7.51 17.56
C GLY A 35 9.08 8.29 16.32
N GLY A 36 7.86 8.89 16.33
CA GLY A 36 7.34 9.70 15.22
C GLY A 36 6.69 8.88 14.11
N ILE A 37 6.22 7.67 14.40
CA ILE A 37 5.45 6.88 13.43
C ILE A 37 3.99 7.28 13.53
N ASP A 38 3.45 7.86 12.45
CA ASP A 38 2.10 8.40 12.37
C ASP A 38 1.11 7.45 11.68
N VAL A 39 1.60 6.50 10.87
CA VAL A 39 0.78 5.45 10.24
C VAL A 39 1.47 4.11 10.37
N ARG A 40 0.70 3.08 10.75
CA ARG A 40 1.17 1.70 10.89
C ARG A 40 0.37 0.73 10.05
N SER A 41 1.07 -0.21 9.47
CA SER A 41 0.56 -1.42 8.83
C SER A 41 1.48 -2.59 9.23
N SER A 42 1.04 -3.82 9.09
CA SER A 42 1.88 -5.01 9.28
C SER A 42 3.13 -5.01 8.39
N ARG A 43 3.04 -4.42 7.19
CA ARG A 43 4.09 -4.41 6.16
C ARG A 43 4.73 -3.05 5.92
N ALA A 44 4.22 -1.97 6.53
CA ALA A 44 4.71 -0.62 6.27
C ALA A 44 4.57 0.30 7.49
N LEU A 45 5.46 1.27 7.59
CA LEU A 45 5.42 2.34 8.58
C LEU A 45 5.53 3.68 7.85
N ALA A 46 4.84 4.70 8.33
CA ALA A 46 4.96 6.04 7.78
C ALA A 46 5.06 7.12 8.84
N GLN A 47 5.82 8.16 8.51
CA GLN A 47 5.83 9.44 9.22
C GLN A 47 5.23 10.52 8.32
N VAL A 48 4.48 11.47 8.91
CA VAL A 48 3.75 12.51 8.20
C VAL A 48 4.10 13.88 8.76
N LYS A 49 4.68 14.74 7.92
CA LYS A 49 5.00 16.12 8.25
C LYS A 49 4.02 17.07 7.57
N TRP A 50 3.07 17.58 8.33
CA TRP A 50 1.97 18.37 7.77
C TRP A 50 2.39 19.78 7.35
N LYS A 51 3.22 20.48 8.14
CA LYS A 51 3.69 21.85 7.89
C LYS A 51 5.08 22.05 8.44
N GLY A 52 5.69 23.19 8.09
CA GLY A 52 6.97 23.61 8.61
C GLY A 52 8.05 23.71 7.54
N ALA A 53 9.30 23.60 7.94
CA ALA A 53 10.43 23.55 7.02
C ALA A 53 10.44 22.25 6.20
N VAL A 54 11.19 22.22 5.11
CA VAL A 54 11.49 21.01 4.36
C VAL A 54 12.03 19.92 5.28
N ALA A 55 11.67 18.66 5.03
CA ALA A 55 12.19 17.55 5.81
C ALA A 55 13.66 17.32 5.48
N GLY A 56 14.49 17.21 6.52
CA GLY A 56 15.90 16.96 6.42
C GLY A 56 16.28 15.51 6.68
N ARG A 57 17.55 15.17 6.45
CA ARG A 57 18.09 13.85 6.73
C ARG A 57 17.86 13.37 8.18
N PRO A 58 17.97 14.23 9.23
CA PRO A 58 17.76 13.77 10.60
C PRO A 58 16.39 13.16 10.87
N GLU A 59 15.30 13.74 10.30
CA GLU A 59 13.95 13.19 10.45
C GLU A 59 13.83 11.80 9.81
N LEU A 60 14.46 11.60 8.65
CA LEU A 60 14.48 10.30 7.98
C LEU A 60 15.30 9.25 8.75
N GLN A 61 16.40 9.67 9.38
CA GLN A 61 17.19 8.82 10.26
C GLN A 61 16.39 8.40 11.51
N GLN A 62 15.57 9.30 12.04
CA GLN A 62 14.67 8.98 13.14
C GLN A 62 13.64 7.91 12.74
N LEU A 63 12.96 8.06 11.59
CA LEU A 63 12.04 7.06 11.07
C LEU A 63 12.73 5.71 10.85
N TYR A 64 13.92 5.73 10.22
CA TYR A 64 14.70 4.52 9.97
C TYR A 64 15.09 3.81 11.27
N GLY A 65 15.51 4.57 12.28
CA GLY A 65 15.83 4.04 13.62
C GLY A 65 14.61 3.50 14.35
N ALA A 66 13.46 4.17 14.24
CA ALA A 66 12.20 3.71 14.86
C ALA A 66 11.70 2.39 14.26
N ALA A 67 12.00 2.12 12.98
CA ALA A 67 11.72 0.84 12.34
C ALA A 67 12.62 -0.31 12.83
N ALA A 68 13.71 -0.01 13.55
CA ALA A 68 14.63 -0.97 14.17
C ALA A 68 15.14 -2.09 13.23
N GLY A 69 15.29 -1.78 11.93
CA GLY A 69 15.70 -2.77 10.91
C GLY A 69 14.66 -3.86 10.62
N GLY A 70 13.41 -3.63 10.99
CA GLY A 70 12.30 -4.52 10.65
C GLY A 70 12.07 -4.62 9.14
N PRO A 71 11.29 -5.61 8.69
CA PRO A 71 11.03 -5.86 7.27
C PRO A 71 10.03 -4.89 6.64
N GLN A 72 9.50 -3.91 7.40
CA GLN A 72 8.48 -2.99 6.94
C GLN A 72 9.03 -2.01 5.90
N GLN A 73 8.23 -1.70 4.91
CA GLN A 73 8.48 -0.61 3.98
C GLN A 73 8.29 0.74 4.70
N LEU A 74 9.17 1.71 4.41
CA LEU A 74 9.15 3.00 5.08
C LEU A 74 8.70 4.10 4.13
N PHE A 75 7.72 4.88 4.57
CA PHE A 75 7.19 6.03 3.87
C PHE A 75 7.41 7.29 4.70
N PHE A 76 7.75 8.38 4.06
CA PHE A 76 7.76 9.69 4.67
C PHE A 76 6.93 10.64 3.81
N PHE A 77 5.92 11.25 4.41
CA PHE A 77 5.04 12.22 3.74
C PHE A 77 5.36 13.62 4.23
N SER A 78 5.56 14.58 3.33
CA SER A 78 5.82 15.97 3.67
C SER A 78 5.08 16.93 2.75
N ALA A 79 4.33 17.87 3.33
CA ALA A 79 3.70 18.95 2.57
C ALA A 79 4.72 20.00 2.05
N SER A 80 5.89 20.12 2.70
CA SER A 80 6.89 21.16 2.41
C SER A 80 8.09 20.65 1.61
N GLY A 81 8.08 19.36 1.20
CA GLY A 81 9.17 18.75 0.44
C GLY A 81 10.38 18.36 1.31
N TYR A 82 11.54 18.19 0.66
CA TYR A 82 12.73 17.56 1.23
C TYR A 82 14.00 18.29 0.82
N SER A 83 15.01 18.25 1.67
CA SER A 83 16.37 18.67 1.30
C SER A 83 17.04 17.63 0.39
N ASP A 84 18.02 18.06 -0.41
CA ASP A 84 18.79 17.15 -1.27
C ASP A 84 19.47 16.02 -0.47
N GLN A 85 19.95 16.33 0.73
CA GLN A 85 20.57 15.34 1.63
C GLN A 85 19.56 14.32 2.14
N ALA A 86 18.29 14.72 2.36
CA ALA A 86 17.22 13.81 2.71
C ALA A 86 16.89 12.86 1.54
N ILE A 87 16.79 13.41 0.33
CA ILE A 87 16.51 12.61 -0.89
C ILE A 87 17.60 11.57 -1.11
N GLN A 88 18.87 11.97 -1.06
CA GLN A 88 20.00 11.05 -1.21
C GLN A 88 20.02 9.95 -0.14
N TYR A 89 19.80 10.31 1.11
CA TYR A 89 19.75 9.33 2.21
C TYR A 89 18.59 8.36 2.03
N ALA A 90 17.40 8.86 1.69
CA ALA A 90 16.22 8.03 1.47
C ALA A 90 16.42 6.98 0.37
N ASP A 91 17.04 7.37 -0.75
CA ASP A 91 17.37 6.43 -1.84
C ASP A 91 18.41 5.37 -1.42
N GLN A 92 19.35 5.74 -0.53
CA GLN A 92 20.35 4.79 0.00
C GLN A 92 19.74 3.73 0.91
N VAL A 93 18.76 4.10 1.76
CA VAL A 93 18.16 3.20 2.77
C VAL A 93 16.78 2.68 2.38
N GLY A 94 16.26 3.06 1.23
CA GLY A 94 14.99 2.57 0.70
C GLY A 94 13.74 3.21 1.29
N ILE A 95 13.82 4.43 1.84
CA ILE A 95 12.64 5.19 2.29
C ILE A 95 11.94 5.81 1.08
N MET A 96 10.64 5.63 0.98
CA MET A 96 9.80 6.24 -0.04
C MET A 96 9.37 7.64 0.40
N LEU A 97 9.84 8.68 -0.32
CA LEU A 97 9.51 10.07 -0.05
C LEU A 97 8.32 10.51 -0.88
N MET A 98 7.27 10.96 -0.21
CA MET A 98 6.02 11.43 -0.81
C MET A 98 5.78 12.89 -0.46
N THR A 99 5.40 13.71 -1.44
CA THR A 99 4.76 15.00 -1.18
C THR A 99 3.24 14.86 -1.32
N TYR A 100 2.51 15.73 -0.66
CA TYR A 100 1.06 15.82 -0.81
C TYR A 100 0.60 17.28 -0.83
N ASP A 101 -0.48 17.52 -1.56
CA ASP A 101 -1.13 18.82 -1.66
C ASP A 101 -2.29 18.95 -0.65
N PRO A 102 -2.89 20.16 -0.50
CA PRO A 102 -4.04 20.35 0.38
C PRO A 102 -5.28 19.53 0.01
N LEU A 103 -5.37 19.01 -1.21
CA LEU A 103 -6.47 18.16 -1.68
C LEU A 103 -6.21 16.66 -1.40
N GLY A 104 -5.02 16.34 -0.85
CA GLY A 104 -4.63 14.97 -0.54
C GLY A 104 -4.06 14.18 -1.71
N SER A 105 -3.75 14.83 -2.84
CA SER A 105 -3.02 14.18 -3.93
C SER A 105 -1.58 13.94 -3.51
N VAL A 106 -1.02 12.78 -3.88
CA VAL A 106 0.32 12.36 -3.45
C VAL A 106 1.22 12.11 -4.66
N GLU A 107 2.46 12.60 -4.58
CA GLU A 107 3.49 12.42 -5.59
C GLU A 107 4.77 11.83 -5.00
N GLY A 108 5.44 10.95 -5.75
CA GLY A 108 6.75 10.40 -5.37
C GLY A 108 7.90 11.35 -5.68
N VAL A 109 8.73 11.65 -4.68
CA VAL A 109 9.83 12.61 -4.82
C VAL A 109 11.13 11.96 -5.21
N ASN A 110 11.50 10.84 -4.59
CA ASN A 110 12.75 10.15 -4.84
C ASN A 110 12.58 8.95 -5.80
N THR A 111 13.68 8.35 -6.21
CA THR A 111 13.69 7.22 -7.15
C THR A 111 12.91 6.02 -6.62
N THR A 112 13.09 5.71 -5.33
CA THR A 112 12.40 4.61 -4.66
C THR A 112 10.87 4.80 -4.65
N ALA A 113 10.40 6.01 -4.32
CA ALA A 113 8.98 6.33 -4.32
C ALA A 113 8.34 6.27 -5.72
N ARG A 114 9.03 6.81 -6.73
CA ARG A 114 8.51 6.79 -8.12
C ARG A 114 8.39 5.37 -8.66
N ARG A 115 9.38 4.50 -8.39
CA ARG A 115 9.30 3.08 -8.77
C ARG A 115 8.14 2.39 -8.07
N PHE A 116 7.98 2.63 -6.77
CA PHE A 116 6.87 2.08 -6.00
C PHE A 116 5.52 2.51 -6.59
N LEU A 117 5.30 3.80 -6.86
CA LEU A 117 4.03 4.29 -7.40
C LEU A 117 3.75 3.77 -8.82
N ALA A 118 4.77 3.56 -9.64
CA ALA A 118 4.62 2.96 -10.96
C ALA A 118 4.06 1.53 -10.87
N THR A 119 4.51 0.74 -9.89
CA THR A 119 4.03 -0.63 -9.68
C THR A 119 2.73 -0.71 -8.86
N ALA A 120 2.53 0.20 -7.91
CA ALA A 120 1.31 0.26 -7.10
C ALA A 120 0.08 0.74 -7.91
N GLY A 121 0.30 1.51 -8.96
CA GLY A 121 -0.74 1.92 -9.92
C GLY A 121 -1.14 0.81 -10.90
N GLU A 122 -0.26 -0.14 -11.13
CA GLU A 122 -0.57 -1.42 -11.76
C GLU A 122 -1.14 -2.37 -10.69
N VAL A 123 -2.36 -2.12 -10.24
CA VAL A 123 -3.17 -3.20 -9.67
C VAL A 123 -3.24 -4.23 -10.79
N PRO A 124 -2.69 -5.45 -10.66
CA PRO A 124 -2.95 -6.48 -11.63
C PRO A 124 -4.48 -6.54 -11.70
N ALA A 125 -5.04 -6.21 -12.87
CA ALA A 125 -6.44 -6.46 -13.13
C ALA A 125 -6.65 -7.87 -12.57
N SER A 126 -7.53 -8.00 -11.58
CA SER A 126 -7.83 -9.26 -10.92
C SER A 126 -7.67 -10.34 -11.97
N VAL A 127 -6.79 -11.31 -11.72
CA VAL A 127 -6.73 -12.49 -12.56
C VAL A 127 -8.16 -13.01 -12.49
N GLU A 128 -8.97 -12.57 -13.43
CA GLU A 128 -10.21 -13.26 -13.74
C GLU A 128 -9.71 -14.63 -14.15
N THR A 129 -9.73 -15.55 -13.18
CA THR A 129 -9.67 -16.95 -13.52
C THR A 129 -10.80 -17.11 -14.51
N PRO A 130 -10.51 -17.38 -15.80
CA PRO A 130 -11.58 -17.70 -16.71
C PRO A 130 -12.24 -18.91 -16.08
N THR A 131 -13.42 -18.69 -15.48
CA THR A 131 -14.30 -19.79 -15.10
C THR A 131 -14.71 -20.33 -16.43
N ASP A 132 -13.94 -21.31 -16.91
CA ASP A 132 -14.19 -21.97 -18.18
C ASP A 132 -15.46 -22.81 -17.99
N TRP A 133 -16.58 -22.12 -18.18
CA TRP A 133 -17.92 -22.73 -18.16
C TRP A 133 -18.01 -23.92 -19.13
N GLY A 134 -17.12 -23.95 -20.13
CA GLY A 134 -16.98 -25.07 -21.05
C GLY A 134 -16.50 -26.34 -20.35
N LEU A 135 -15.48 -26.25 -19.48
CA LEU A 135 -14.99 -27.41 -18.71
C LEU A 135 -16.01 -27.87 -17.66
N VAL A 136 -16.70 -26.95 -17.00
CA VAL A 136 -17.78 -27.30 -16.05
C VAL A 136 -18.90 -28.02 -16.77
N SER A 137 -19.28 -27.56 -17.96
CA SER A 137 -20.33 -28.19 -18.77
C SER A 137 -19.93 -29.57 -19.27
N ILE A 138 -18.67 -29.80 -19.64
CA ILE A 138 -18.16 -31.12 -20.07
C ILE A 138 -18.15 -32.13 -18.91
N LEU A 139 -17.72 -31.69 -17.71
CA LEU A 139 -17.68 -32.54 -16.52
C LEU A 139 -19.09 -32.94 -16.06
N THR A 140 -20.05 -32.02 -16.10
CA THR A 140 -21.44 -32.33 -15.74
C THR A 140 -22.10 -33.27 -16.78
N ALA A 141 -21.86 -33.09 -18.07
CA ALA A 141 -22.35 -33.97 -19.11
C ALA A 141 -21.76 -35.39 -18.98
N ALA A 142 -20.47 -35.53 -18.70
CA ALA A 142 -19.81 -36.80 -18.46
C ALA A 142 -20.40 -37.55 -17.25
N LEU A 143 -20.67 -36.81 -16.15
CA LEU A 143 -21.30 -37.39 -14.96
C LEU A 143 -22.71 -37.90 -15.21
N ILE A 144 -23.51 -37.19 -16.00
CA ILE A 144 -24.88 -37.61 -16.38
C ILE A 144 -24.85 -38.86 -17.24
N ILE A 145 -23.91 -38.98 -18.20
CA ILE A 145 -23.75 -40.15 -19.05
C ILE A 145 -23.38 -41.39 -18.22
N VAL A 146 -22.45 -41.28 -17.27
CA VAL A 146 -22.04 -42.38 -16.39
C VAL A 146 -23.20 -42.84 -15.51
N LEU A 147 -23.96 -41.92 -14.93
CA LEU A 147 -25.11 -42.22 -14.08
C LEU A 147 -26.25 -42.89 -14.88
N SER A 148 -26.52 -42.46 -16.11
CA SER A 148 -27.54 -43.09 -16.97
C SER A 148 -27.16 -44.48 -17.42
N ALA A 149 -25.87 -44.72 -17.72
CA ALA A 149 -25.37 -46.03 -18.08
C ALA A 149 -25.47 -47.07 -16.93
N THR A 150 -25.22 -46.62 -15.69
CA THR A 150 -25.35 -47.50 -14.51
C THR A 150 -26.78 -47.85 -14.19
N ILE A 151 -27.74 -46.94 -14.41
CA ILE A 151 -29.17 -47.23 -14.22
C ILE A 151 -29.68 -48.24 -15.24
N LEU A 152 -29.26 -48.16 -16.51
CA LEU A 152 -29.64 -49.09 -17.57
C LEU A 152 -29.09 -50.51 -17.36
N LEU A 153 -27.95 -50.67 -16.70
CA LEU A 153 -27.33 -51.97 -16.41
C LEU A 153 -27.94 -52.70 -15.19
N TRP A 154 -28.66 -51.98 -14.33
CA TRP A 154 -29.22 -52.52 -13.07
C TRP A 154 -30.74 -52.59 -13.06
N TRP A 155 -31.43 -52.27 -14.17
CA TRP A 155 -32.87 -52.40 -14.27
C TRP A 155 -33.22 -53.83 -14.72
N PRO A 156 -33.99 -54.61 -13.91
CA PRO A 156 -34.41 -55.98 -14.28
C PRO A 156 -35.38 -56.05 -15.49
#